data_5492d41511d871671b633ac59b467f49
#
_entry.id   5492d41511d871671b633ac59b467f49
#
_cell.length_a   1.000
_cell.length_b   1.000
_cell.length_c   1.000
_cell.angle_alpha   90.00
_cell.angle_beta   90.00
_cell.angle_gamma   90.00
#
_symmetry.space_group_name_H-M   'P 1'
#
loop_
_entity.id
_entity.type
_entity.pdbx_description
1 polymer ?
#
loop_
_entity_poly.entity_id
_entity_poly.type
_entity_poly.pdbx_seq_one_letter_code
_entity_poly.pdbx_strand_id
1 'polypeptide(L)'
;MIAGARGWVDIYLTEMRIAILQQLQYRVANYFYMIGMIAEPVIYLVVWTTVAEQQGGSVGGLDSGELAAYYIVWTLVRNMNIVFTPFGWENRIREGTFSGELLRPMHPIHWDLGYFAGWKVVVILLWLPLALVLSLLFHPTATLTPLGVLTFAIAIWGAYLIRSLNQSSLGMVTFFTTRVGPVFDIYFTAELLLSGRLVPLSLMPEWVQQLAWLLPFQWTFGFPIEALVGGLPPEQLLGGLAMQALWIVIGALVLRRAFAFAVRRYSAVGG
;
A
#
# COMPACT_ATOMS: atom_id res chain seq x y z
N MET A 1 23.05 -6.40 -23.08
CA MET A 1 22.13 -7.51 -23.40
C MET A 1 20.95 -7.37 -22.46
N ILE A 2 19.77 -7.03 -22.96
CA ILE A 2 18.54 -6.99 -22.17
C ILE A 2 18.28 -8.42 -21.75
N ALA A 3 18.27 -8.69 -20.44
CA ALA A 3 17.92 -10.01 -19.93
C ALA A 3 16.57 -10.41 -20.52
N GLY A 4 16.48 -11.58 -21.16
CA GLY A 4 15.21 -12.11 -21.64
C GLY A 4 14.22 -12.25 -20.48
N ALA A 5 12.94 -12.47 -20.75
CA ALA A 5 11.87 -12.55 -19.73
C ALA A 5 12.27 -13.41 -18.50
N ARG A 6 13.05 -14.48 -18.70
CA ARG A 6 13.58 -15.30 -17.61
C ARG A 6 14.52 -14.53 -16.68
N GLY A 7 15.40 -13.67 -17.20
CA GLY A 7 16.32 -12.89 -16.36
C GLY A 7 15.59 -11.86 -15.48
N TRP A 8 14.47 -11.31 -15.94
CA TRP A 8 13.63 -10.44 -15.11
C TRP A 8 12.99 -11.21 -13.95
N VAL A 9 12.41 -12.37 -14.24
CA VAL A 9 11.81 -13.23 -13.22
C VAL A 9 12.85 -13.63 -12.17
N ASP A 10 14.06 -14.03 -12.61
CA ASP A 10 15.14 -14.45 -11.69
C ASP A 10 15.58 -13.31 -10.75
N ILE A 11 15.61 -12.06 -11.24
CA ILE A 11 15.93 -10.90 -10.41
C ILE A 11 14.85 -10.69 -9.34
N TYR A 12 13.57 -10.67 -9.74
CA TYR A 12 12.48 -10.50 -8.78
C TYR A 12 12.44 -11.61 -7.74
N LEU A 13 12.58 -12.87 -8.16
CA LEU A 13 12.60 -14.01 -7.24
C LEU A 13 13.81 -13.98 -6.29
N THR A 14 14.96 -13.52 -6.77
CA THR A 14 16.17 -13.38 -5.95
C THR A 14 15.97 -12.30 -4.89
N GLU A 15 15.49 -11.10 -5.25
CA GLU A 15 15.19 -10.02 -4.32
C GLU A 15 14.12 -10.41 -3.30
N MET A 16 13.04 -11.07 -3.75
CA MET A 16 12.03 -11.61 -2.85
C MET A 16 12.61 -12.60 -1.85
N ARG A 17 13.47 -13.53 -2.33
CA ARG A 17 14.14 -14.50 -1.46
C ARG A 17 15.03 -13.83 -0.42
N ILE A 18 15.82 -12.83 -0.83
CA ILE A 18 16.68 -12.06 0.08
C ILE A 18 15.81 -11.38 1.16
N ALA A 19 14.73 -10.71 0.77
CA ALA A 19 13.83 -10.06 1.70
C ALA A 19 13.20 -11.06 2.70
N ILE A 20 12.71 -12.19 2.22
CA ILE A 20 12.13 -13.25 3.08
C ILE A 20 13.16 -13.76 4.09
N LEU A 21 14.39 -14.07 3.64
CA LEU A 21 15.44 -14.57 4.53
C LEU A 21 15.85 -13.54 5.58
N GLN A 22 15.94 -12.25 5.20
CA GLN A 22 16.19 -11.15 6.15
C GLN A 22 15.09 -11.05 7.21
N GLN A 23 13.82 -11.12 6.81
CA GLN A 23 12.70 -11.06 7.74
C GLN A 23 12.69 -12.25 8.71
N LEU A 24 13.02 -13.45 8.23
CA LEU A 24 13.12 -14.64 9.07
C LEU A 24 14.31 -14.58 10.04
N GLN A 25 15.42 -13.95 9.65
CA GLN A 25 16.58 -13.72 10.51
C GLN A 25 16.24 -12.79 11.68
N TYR A 26 15.45 -11.74 11.43
CA TYR A 26 15.05 -10.75 12.44
C TYR A 26 13.66 -11.01 13.02
N ARG A 27 13.27 -12.30 13.15
CA ARG A 27 11.94 -12.74 13.61
C ARG A 27 11.47 -12.06 14.90
N VAL A 28 12.38 -11.86 15.88
CA VAL A 28 12.03 -11.21 17.14
C VAL A 28 11.63 -9.75 16.94
N ALA A 29 12.39 -9.00 16.14
CA ALA A 29 12.04 -7.62 15.81
C ALA A 29 10.72 -7.54 15.05
N ASN A 30 10.44 -8.52 14.16
CA ASN A 30 9.17 -8.59 13.43
C ASN A 30 7.98 -8.85 14.36
N TYR A 31 8.13 -9.65 15.42
CA TYR A 31 7.08 -9.82 16.43
C TYR A 31 6.79 -8.52 17.17
N PHE A 32 7.80 -7.78 17.61
CA PHE A 32 7.60 -6.45 18.22
C PHE A 32 6.96 -5.45 17.27
N TYR A 33 7.38 -5.46 16.02
CA TYR A 33 6.77 -4.63 14.97
C TYR A 33 5.29 -4.97 14.78
N MET A 34 4.92 -6.25 14.76
CA MET A 34 3.53 -6.69 14.66
C MET A 34 2.70 -6.26 15.88
N ILE A 35 3.22 -6.36 17.09
CA ILE A 35 2.53 -5.89 18.30
C ILE A 35 2.22 -4.39 18.17
N GLY A 36 3.19 -3.60 17.70
CA GLY A 36 2.97 -2.16 17.41
C GLY A 36 1.90 -1.91 16.36
N MET A 37 1.75 -2.83 15.39
CA MET A 37 0.74 -2.71 14.34
C MET A 37 -0.69 -3.02 14.78
N ILE A 38 -0.86 -3.72 15.90
CA ILE A 38 -2.18 -4.05 16.45
C ILE A 38 -2.81 -2.83 17.12
N ALA A 39 -2.01 -1.94 17.69
CA ALA A 39 -2.52 -0.82 18.49
C ALA A 39 -3.45 0.10 17.70
N GLU A 40 -3.04 0.49 16.49
CA GLU A 40 -3.82 1.43 15.64
C GLU A 40 -5.19 0.84 15.23
N PRO A 41 -5.29 -0.37 14.65
CA PRO A 41 -6.58 -0.96 14.30
C PRO A 41 -7.45 -1.28 15.50
N VAL A 42 -6.89 -1.66 16.64
CA VAL A 42 -7.67 -1.89 17.86
C VAL A 42 -8.28 -0.58 18.37
N ILE A 43 -7.53 0.53 18.31
CA ILE A 43 -8.08 1.84 18.63
C ILE A 43 -9.25 2.18 17.71
N TYR A 44 -9.10 2.00 16.39
CA TYR A 44 -10.19 2.24 15.45
C TYR A 44 -11.39 1.32 15.70
N LEU A 45 -11.16 0.03 15.95
CA LEU A 45 -12.21 -0.92 16.30
C LEU A 45 -12.99 -0.46 17.53
N VAL A 46 -12.30 -0.15 18.62
CA VAL A 46 -12.94 0.30 19.87
C VAL A 46 -13.71 1.61 19.66
N VAL A 47 -13.12 2.57 18.97
CA VAL A 47 -13.78 3.85 18.70
C VAL A 47 -15.05 3.65 17.87
N TRP A 48 -14.95 2.95 16.75
CA TRP A 48 -16.08 2.80 15.83
C TRP A 48 -17.18 1.88 16.36
N THR A 49 -16.84 0.81 17.09
CA THR A 49 -17.86 -0.03 17.76
C THR A 49 -18.60 0.77 18.85
N THR A 50 -17.87 1.59 19.63
CA THR A 50 -18.49 2.46 20.64
C THR A 50 -19.42 3.50 20.00
N VAL A 51 -19.00 4.12 18.88
CA VAL A 51 -19.83 5.08 18.15
C VAL A 51 -21.07 4.41 17.58
N ALA A 52 -20.92 3.21 17.00
CA ALA A 52 -22.07 2.44 16.48
C ALA A 52 -23.06 2.12 17.58
N GLU A 53 -22.62 1.66 18.74
CA GLU A 53 -23.48 1.38 19.89
C GLU A 53 -24.24 2.63 20.35
N GLN A 54 -23.60 3.80 20.43
CA GLN A 54 -24.24 5.06 20.85
C GLN A 54 -25.25 5.59 19.80
N GLN A 55 -25.10 5.22 18.53
CA GLN A 55 -25.99 5.64 17.45
C GLN A 55 -27.09 4.62 17.13
N GLY A 56 -27.36 3.67 18.03
CA GLY A 56 -28.42 2.68 17.86
C GLY A 56 -28.02 1.43 17.11
N GLY A 57 -26.72 1.10 17.09
CA GLY A 57 -26.16 -0.15 16.57
C GLY A 57 -25.48 -0.05 15.20
N SER A 58 -25.55 1.09 14.52
CA SER A 58 -24.90 1.29 13.23
C SER A 58 -24.45 2.73 13.02
N VAL A 59 -23.43 2.92 12.18
CA VAL A 59 -22.93 4.23 11.73
C VAL A 59 -22.94 4.25 10.21
N GLY A 60 -23.73 5.15 9.62
CA GLY A 60 -23.81 5.28 8.16
C GLY A 60 -24.27 4.00 7.45
N GLY A 61 -25.05 3.16 8.14
CA GLY A 61 -25.52 1.88 7.62
C GLY A 61 -24.58 0.68 7.85
N LEU A 62 -23.42 0.90 8.42
CA LEU A 62 -22.48 -0.17 8.81
C LEU A 62 -22.69 -0.55 10.28
N ASP A 63 -22.89 -1.82 10.55
CA ASP A 63 -22.97 -2.33 11.92
C ASP A 63 -21.56 -2.53 12.54
N SER A 64 -21.53 -2.84 13.84
CA SER A 64 -20.26 -3.03 14.57
C SER A 64 -19.43 -4.21 14.01
N GLY A 65 -20.08 -5.25 13.51
CA GLY A 65 -19.42 -6.41 12.92
C GLY A 65 -18.83 -6.11 11.54
N GLU A 66 -19.52 -5.31 10.71
CA GLU A 66 -19.02 -4.85 9.41
C GLU A 66 -17.83 -3.90 9.59
N LEU A 67 -17.89 -3.00 10.56
CA LEU A 67 -16.75 -2.14 10.92
C LEU A 67 -15.57 -2.99 11.43
N ALA A 68 -15.83 -4.02 12.23
CA ALA A 68 -14.80 -4.94 12.68
C ALA A 68 -14.15 -5.67 11.48
N ALA A 69 -14.94 -6.18 10.53
CA ALA A 69 -14.43 -6.80 9.33
C ALA A 69 -13.55 -5.84 8.51
N TYR A 70 -14.00 -4.59 8.34
CA TYR A 70 -13.25 -3.55 7.63
C TYR A 70 -11.88 -3.33 8.26
N TYR A 71 -11.80 -3.09 9.57
CA TYR A 71 -10.53 -2.78 10.23
C TYR A 71 -9.60 -3.99 10.42
N ILE A 72 -10.14 -5.20 10.53
CA ILE A 72 -9.31 -6.41 10.50
C ILE A 72 -8.61 -6.57 9.15
N VAL A 73 -9.35 -6.42 8.04
CA VAL A 73 -8.77 -6.48 6.69
C VAL A 73 -7.84 -5.28 6.43
N TRP A 74 -8.20 -4.11 6.95
CA TRP A 74 -7.38 -2.90 6.90
C TRP A 74 -5.96 -3.15 7.45
N THR A 75 -5.78 -3.96 8.50
CA THR A 75 -4.45 -4.27 9.03
C THR A 75 -3.55 -4.93 7.99
N LEU A 76 -4.10 -5.84 7.18
CA LEU A 76 -3.37 -6.46 6.08
C LEU A 76 -3.06 -5.46 4.97
N VAL A 77 -4.09 -4.73 4.51
CA VAL A 77 -3.95 -3.76 3.41
C VAL A 77 -2.94 -2.67 3.76
N ARG A 78 -2.94 -2.17 5.00
CA ARG A 78 -1.94 -1.22 5.50
C ARG A 78 -0.51 -1.77 5.35
N ASN A 79 -0.31 -3.02 5.75
CA ASN A 79 1.00 -3.66 5.68
C ASN A 79 1.42 -4.01 4.25
N MET A 80 0.48 -4.40 3.42
CA MET A 80 0.70 -4.59 1.98
C MET A 80 1.09 -3.27 1.28
N ASN A 81 0.68 -2.14 1.82
CA ASN A 81 0.98 -0.81 1.31
C ASN A 81 2.31 -0.21 1.83
N ILE A 82 3.10 -0.92 2.63
CA ILE A 82 4.45 -0.48 2.98
C ILE A 82 5.35 -0.67 1.76
N VAL A 83 5.94 0.43 1.28
CA VAL A 83 6.76 0.49 0.07
C VAL A 83 7.99 1.35 0.31
N PHE A 84 8.92 1.38 -0.63
CA PHE A 84 10.07 2.27 -0.55
C PHE A 84 9.60 3.73 -0.59
N THR A 85 10.00 4.48 0.42
CA THR A 85 9.49 5.84 0.65
C THR A 85 10.29 6.89 -0.13
N PRO A 86 9.72 8.11 -0.34
CA PRO A 86 10.46 9.23 -0.90
C PRO A 86 11.70 9.59 -0.07
N PHE A 87 11.68 9.40 1.25
CA PHE A 87 12.86 9.58 2.11
C PHE A 87 13.99 8.58 1.81
N GLY A 88 13.65 7.35 1.41
CA GLY A 88 14.64 6.39 0.94
C GLY A 88 15.34 6.87 -0.34
N TRP A 89 14.60 7.46 -1.27
CA TRP A 89 15.18 8.11 -2.46
C TRP A 89 16.06 9.31 -2.08
N GLU A 90 15.58 10.15 -1.15
CA GLU A 90 16.37 11.29 -0.64
C GLU A 90 17.71 10.82 -0.07
N ASN A 91 17.73 9.80 0.78
CA ASN A 91 18.94 9.27 1.36
C ASN A 91 19.91 8.72 0.30
N ARG A 92 19.43 7.90 -0.63
CA ARG A 92 20.27 7.37 -1.74
C ARG A 92 20.93 8.46 -2.56
N ILE A 93 20.22 9.54 -2.84
CA ILE A 93 20.72 10.67 -3.63
C ILE A 93 21.73 11.48 -2.82
N ARG A 94 21.42 11.80 -1.56
CA ARG A 94 22.27 12.62 -0.69
C ARG A 94 23.56 11.92 -0.27
N GLU A 95 23.52 10.60 -0.06
CA GLU A 95 24.68 9.78 0.32
C GLU A 95 25.51 9.35 -0.90
N GLY A 96 25.07 9.69 -2.11
CA GLY A 96 25.78 9.35 -3.36
C GLY A 96 25.64 7.88 -3.77
N THR A 97 24.97 7.04 -2.99
CA THR A 97 24.81 5.60 -3.26
C THR A 97 24.01 5.34 -4.55
N PHE A 98 23.18 6.29 -4.95
CA PHE A 98 22.42 6.25 -6.20
C PHE A 98 23.29 6.14 -7.45
N SER A 99 24.53 6.67 -7.43
CA SER A 99 25.49 6.55 -8.54
C SER A 99 25.73 5.10 -8.95
N GLY A 100 25.89 4.20 -7.96
CA GLY A 100 26.06 2.77 -8.20
C GLY A 100 24.82 2.10 -8.80
N GLU A 101 23.63 2.61 -8.47
CA GLU A 101 22.37 2.08 -9.03
C GLU A 101 22.17 2.46 -10.49
N LEU A 102 22.67 3.64 -10.91
CA LEU A 102 22.62 4.09 -12.30
C LEU A 102 23.51 3.26 -13.26
N LEU A 103 24.51 2.56 -12.72
CA LEU A 103 25.36 1.66 -13.50
C LEU A 103 24.68 0.32 -13.79
N ARG A 104 23.57 0.01 -13.13
CA ARG A 104 22.82 -1.23 -13.35
C ARG A 104 21.94 -1.13 -14.61
N PRO A 105 21.74 -2.22 -15.35
CA PRO A 105 21.04 -2.20 -16.65
C PRO A 105 19.52 -2.06 -16.54
N MET A 106 18.97 -1.77 -15.33
CA MET A 106 17.54 -1.67 -15.10
C MET A 106 17.20 -0.52 -14.15
N HIS A 107 15.98 -0.03 -14.25
CA HIS A 107 15.50 1.06 -13.39
C HIS A 107 15.51 0.62 -11.91
N PRO A 108 16.00 1.45 -10.98
CA PRO A 108 16.13 1.13 -9.55
C PRO A 108 14.85 0.63 -8.89
N ILE A 109 13.68 1.11 -9.32
CA ILE A 109 12.39 0.68 -8.76
C ILE A 109 12.17 -0.84 -8.81
N HIS A 110 12.75 -1.54 -9.78
CA HIS A 110 12.54 -2.99 -9.88
C HIS A 110 13.17 -3.76 -8.71
N TRP A 111 14.30 -3.27 -8.18
CA TRP A 111 14.90 -3.83 -6.96
C TRP A 111 14.01 -3.60 -5.75
N ASP A 112 13.50 -2.38 -5.61
CA ASP A 112 12.59 -2.03 -4.52
C ASP A 112 11.29 -2.85 -4.59
N LEU A 113 10.71 -2.98 -5.79
CA LEU A 113 9.52 -3.80 -6.00
C LEU A 113 9.77 -5.28 -5.67
N GLY A 114 10.90 -5.86 -6.10
CA GLY A 114 11.24 -7.24 -5.76
C GLY A 114 11.41 -7.44 -4.25
N TYR A 115 12.20 -6.59 -3.62
CA TYR A 115 12.45 -6.64 -2.18
C TYR A 115 11.16 -6.53 -1.34
N PHE A 116 10.37 -5.47 -1.58
CA PHE A 116 9.13 -5.29 -0.84
C PHE A 116 8.07 -6.34 -1.16
N ALA A 117 8.05 -6.91 -2.38
CA ALA A 117 7.17 -8.03 -2.69
C ALA A 117 7.51 -9.27 -1.83
N GLY A 118 8.79 -9.57 -1.63
CA GLY A 118 9.21 -10.65 -0.74
C GLY A 118 8.78 -10.43 0.70
N TRP A 119 8.88 -9.18 1.17
CA TRP A 119 8.40 -8.82 2.51
C TRP A 119 6.89 -9.05 2.68
N LYS A 120 6.07 -8.78 1.63
CA LYS A 120 4.62 -9.03 1.67
C LYS A 120 4.26 -10.49 1.95
N VAL A 121 5.04 -11.42 1.45
CA VAL A 121 4.81 -12.86 1.72
C VAL A 121 4.87 -13.13 3.22
N VAL A 122 5.87 -12.59 3.90
CA VAL A 122 6.01 -12.73 5.37
C VAL A 122 4.87 -12.02 6.09
N VAL A 123 4.51 -10.82 5.64
CA VAL A 123 3.38 -10.05 6.22
C VAL A 123 2.08 -10.83 6.16
N ILE A 124 1.74 -11.43 5.03
CA ILE A 124 0.51 -12.23 4.87
C ILE A 124 0.51 -13.40 5.88
N LEU A 125 1.62 -14.12 5.98
CA LEU A 125 1.74 -15.25 6.90
C LEU A 125 1.60 -14.85 8.37
N LEU A 126 2.17 -13.71 8.75
CA LEU A 126 2.10 -13.19 10.11
C LEU A 126 0.74 -12.56 10.42
N TRP A 127 0.04 -12.06 9.41
CA TRP A 127 -1.29 -11.48 9.58
C TRP A 127 -2.37 -12.53 9.89
N LEU A 128 -2.28 -13.73 9.34
CA LEU A 128 -3.29 -14.78 9.51
C LEU A 128 -3.62 -15.08 10.99
N PRO A 129 -2.66 -15.37 11.89
CA PRO A 129 -2.96 -15.59 13.30
C PRO A 129 -3.50 -14.34 13.99
N LEU A 130 -3.05 -13.15 13.60
CA LEU A 130 -3.56 -11.88 14.11
C LEU A 130 -5.03 -11.67 13.73
N ALA A 131 -5.36 -11.87 12.47
CA ALA A 131 -6.74 -11.76 11.99
C ALA A 131 -7.67 -12.74 12.71
N LEU A 132 -7.20 -13.97 12.98
CA LEU A 132 -7.96 -14.94 13.76
C LEU A 132 -8.23 -14.45 15.17
N VAL A 133 -7.21 -13.95 15.88
CA VAL A 133 -7.39 -13.42 17.25
C VAL A 133 -8.35 -12.22 17.25
N LEU A 134 -8.19 -11.28 16.35
CA LEU A 134 -9.09 -10.13 16.25
C LEU A 134 -10.53 -10.56 15.90
N SER A 135 -10.69 -11.56 15.02
CA SER A 135 -12.01 -12.09 14.67
C SER A 135 -12.72 -12.78 15.84
N LEU A 136 -11.96 -13.45 16.70
CA LEU A 136 -12.53 -14.04 17.93
C LEU A 136 -12.94 -12.99 18.97
N LEU A 137 -12.27 -11.84 18.99
CA LEU A 137 -12.54 -10.77 19.95
C LEU A 137 -13.67 -9.83 19.50
N PHE A 138 -13.71 -9.49 18.22
CA PHE A 138 -14.60 -8.44 17.68
C PHE A 138 -15.76 -8.97 16.82
N HIS A 139 -15.85 -10.29 16.61
CA HIS A 139 -16.94 -10.97 15.90
C HIS A 139 -17.34 -10.29 14.57
N PRO A 140 -16.39 -10.17 13.60
CA PRO A 140 -16.66 -9.47 12.34
C PRO A 140 -17.76 -10.16 11.55
N THR A 141 -18.60 -9.36 10.92
CA THR A 141 -19.62 -9.80 9.97
C THR A 141 -19.25 -9.34 8.57
N ALA A 142 -19.15 -10.26 7.62
CA ALA A 142 -18.86 -9.95 6.23
C ALA A 142 -19.46 -11.01 5.29
N THR A 143 -19.98 -10.57 4.17
CA THR A 143 -20.47 -11.47 3.12
C THR A 143 -19.33 -11.79 2.13
N LEU A 144 -18.58 -12.85 2.44
CA LEU A 144 -17.47 -13.28 1.58
C LEU A 144 -18.00 -13.99 0.34
N THR A 145 -17.73 -13.45 -0.84
CA THR A 145 -18.02 -14.08 -2.13
C THR A 145 -16.74 -14.59 -2.78
N PRO A 146 -16.77 -15.71 -3.53
CA PRO A 146 -15.58 -16.21 -4.23
C PRO A 146 -14.95 -15.16 -5.16
N LEU A 147 -15.78 -14.36 -5.83
CA LEU A 147 -15.31 -13.28 -6.71
C LEU A 147 -14.68 -12.15 -5.90
N GLY A 148 -15.25 -11.79 -4.74
CA GLY A 148 -14.68 -10.79 -3.83
C GLY A 148 -13.31 -11.20 -3.32
N VAL A 149 -13.16 -12.46 -2.88
CA VAL A 149 -11.88 -13.01 -2.42
C VAL A 149 -10.83 -12.98 -3.53
N LEU A 150 -11.18 -13.40 -4.75
CA LEU A 150 -10.27 -13.34 -5.90
C LEU A 150 -9.88 -11.91 -6.25
N THR A 151 -10.88 -11.01 -6.28
CA THR A 151 -10.64 -9.59 -6.54
C THR A 151 -9.74 -8.97 -5.48
N PHE A 152 -9.98 -9.26 -4.20
CA PHE A 152 -9.10 -8.82 -3.11
C PHE A 152 -7.65 -9.30 -3.29
N ALA A 153 -7.46 -10.58 -3.60
CA ALA A 153 -6.13 -11.14 -3.82
C ALA A 153 -5.36 -10.43 -4.95
N ILE A 154 -6.06 -9.97 -6.00
CA ILE A 154 -5.46 -9.18 -7.08
C ILE A 154 -5.29 -7.72 -6.64
N ALA A 155 -6.32 -7.15 -6.00
CA ALA A 155 -6.38 -5.73 -5.64
C ALA A 155 -5.30 -5.32 -4.62
N ILE A 156 -4.93 -6.17 -3.67
CA ILE A 156 -3.85 -5.87 -2.72
C ILE A 156 -2.49 -5.71 -3.40
N TRP A 157 -2.23 -6.46 -4.48
CA TRP A 157 -1.02 -6.29 -5.30
C TRP A 157 -1.11 -5.07 -6.21
N GLY A 158 -2.30 -4.79 -6.76
CA GLY A 158 -2.57 -3.56 -7.51
C GLY A 158 -2.32 -2.33 -6.64
N ALA A 159 -2.84 -2.32 -5.42
CA ALA A 159 -2.62 -1.27 -4.41
C ALA A 159 -1.12 -1.05 -4.12
N TYR A 160 -0.40 -2.14 -3.88
CA TYR A 160 1.05 -2.13 -3.69
C TYR A 160 1.79 -1.48 -4.87
N LEU A 161 1.43 -1.82 -6.10
CA LEU A 161 2.06 -1.26 -7.30
C LEU A 161 1.74 0.23 -7.46
N ILE A 162 0.47 0.64 -7.34
CA ILE A 162 0.08 2.06 -7.42
C ILE A 162 0.87 2.89 -6.41
N ARG A 163 0.92 2.43 -5.15
CA ARG A 163 1.60 3.16 -4.10
C ARG A 163 3.11 3.21 -4.30
N SER A 164 3.73 2.12 -4.76
CA SER A 164 5.16 2.07 -5.09
C SER A 164 5.52 3.07 -6.18
N LEU A 165 4.72 3.14 -7.24
CA LEU A 165 4.92 4.06 -8.36
C LEU A 165 4.75 5.52 -7.93
N ASN A 166 3.71 5.82 -7.15
CA ASN A 166 3.45 7.17 -6.65
C ASN A 166 4.57 7.65 -5.72
N GLN A 167 4.97 6.84 -4.73
CA GLN A 167 6.01 7.22 -3.78
C GLN A 167 7.38 7.33 -4.43
N SER A 168 7.69 6.47 -5.39
CA SER A 168 8.92 6.62 -6.18
C SER A 168 8.89 7.88 -7.06
N SER A 169 7.72 8.25 -7.62
CA SER A 169 7.58 9.50 -8.39
C SER A 169 7.79 10.73 -7.52
N LEU A 170 7.28 10.73 -6.28
CA LEU A 170 7.54 11.77 -5.29
C LEU A 170 9.03 11.83 -4.92
N GLY A 171 9.69 10.68 -4.80
CA GLY A 171 11.13 10.61 -4.56
C GLY A 171 11.96 11.32 -5.62
N MET A 172 11.47 11.41 -6.88
CA MET A 172 12.16 12.15 -7.94
C MET A 172 12.25 13.66 -7.68
N VAL A 173 11.40 14.21 -6.82
CA VAL A 173 11.45 15.61 -6.40
C VAL A 173 12.78 15.94 -5.72
N THR A 174 13.40 14.95 -5.06
CA THR A 174 14.70 15.13 -4.36
C THR A 174 15.84 15.56 -5.28
N PHE A 175 15.75 15.25 -6.58
CA PHE A 175 16.74 15.75 -7.55
C PHE A 175 16.70 17.27 -7.77
N PHE A 176 15.61 17.91 -7.35
CA PHE A 176 15.37 19.35 -7.52
C PHE A 176 15.36 20.11 -6.20
N THR A 177 15.15 19.39 -5.10
CA THR A 177 15.07 19.95 -3.75
C THR A 177 15.99 19.18 -2.82
N THR A 178 16.50 19.86 -1.79
CA THR A 178 17.34 19.20 -0.79
C THR A 178 16.54 18.31 0.18
N ARG A 179 15.21 18.44 0.19
CA ARG A 179 14.31 17.70 1.08
C ARG A 179 12.97 17.42 0.41
N VAL A 180 12.50 16.19 0.55
CA VAL A 180 11.21 15.74 0.03
C VAL A 180 10.08 15.83 1.06
N GLY A 181 10.41 16.00 2.35
CA GLY A 181 9.47 15.96 3.46
C GLY A 181 8.17 16.74 3.24
N PRO A 182 8.21 18.08 2.98
CA PRO A 182 6.97 18.85 2.84
C PRO A 182 6.05 18.37 1.71
N VAL A 183 6.61 17.90 0.60
CA VAL A 183 5.82 17.36 -0.53
C VAL A 183 5.19 16.03 -0.14
N PHE A 184 5.95 15.20 0.59
CA PHE A 184 5.45 13.93 1.10
C PHE A 184 4.35 14.10 2.13
N ASP A 185 4.45 15.10 3.01
CA ASP A 185 3.45 15.38 4.04
C ASP A 185 2.10 15.78 3.41
N ILE A 186 2.12 16.60 2.35
CA ILE A 186 0.91 16.95 1.59
C ILE A 186 0.31 15.69 0.95
N TYR A 187 1.13 14.86 0.28
CA TYR A 187 0.66 13.63 -0.32
C TYR A 187 0.08 12.67 0.73
N PHE A 188 0.77 12.49 1.85
CA PHE A 188 0.35 11.60 2.93
C PHE A 188 -0.96 12.07 3.57
N THR A 189 -1.14 13.38 3.76
CA THR A 189 -2.40 13.94 4.27
C THR A 189 -3.55 13.69 3.30
N ALA A 190 -3.33 13.92 2.00
CA ALA A 190 -4.34 13.61 0.98
C ALA A 190 -4.66 12.10 0.94
N GLU A 191 -3.65 11.24 1.02
CA GLU A 191 -3.83 9.79 1.09
C GLU A 191 -4.64 9.39 2.33
N LEU A 192 -4.35 9.96 3.50
CA LEU A 192 -5.04 9.65 4.75
C LEU A 192 -6.54 9.96 4.67
N LEU A 193 -6.91 11.07 4.05
CA LEU A 193 -8.30 11.52 3.96
C LEU A 193 -9.08 10.87 2.82
N LEU A 194 -8.42 10.57 1.68
CA LEU A 194 -9.08 10.17 0.44
C LEU A 194 -8.91 8.69 0.09
N SER A 195 -8.31 7.89 0.97
CA SER A 195 -8.06 6.48 0.69
C SER A 195 -9.01 5.50 1.36
N GLY A 196 -9.81 5.95 2.33
CA GLY A 196 -10.52 5.05 3.24
C GLY A 196 -9.66 4.53 4.39
N ARG A 197 -8.45 5.09 4.56
CA ARG A 197 -7.53 4.65 5.62
C ARG A 197 -7.97 5.10 7.00
N LEU A 198 -8.44 6.33 7.14
CA LEU A 198 -8.88 6.89 8.43
C LEU A 198 -10.27 6.37 8.80
N VAL A 199 -11.16 6.37 7.82
CA VAL A 199 -12.56 5.96 7.95
C VAL A 199 -13.05 5.42 6.61
N PRO A 200 -13.97 4.43 6.58
CA PRO A 200 -14.58 3.98 5.34
C PRO A 200 -15.11 5.17 4.52
N LEU A 201 -14.82 5.21 3.22
CA LEU A 201 -15.20 6.35 2.38
C LEU A 201 -16.73 6.52 2.28
N SER A 202 -17.49 5.44 2.46
CA SER A 202 -18.96 5.49 2.52
C SER A 202 -19.50 6.36 3.66
N LEU A 203 -18.72 6.61 4.71
CA LEU A 203 -19.06 7.49 5.83
C LEU A 203 -18.64 8.96 5.61
N MET A 204 -17.91 9.24 4.54
CA MET A 204 -17.48 10.59 4.20
C MET A 204 -18.55 11.35 3.40
N PRO A 205 -18.53 12.70 3.42
CA PRO A 205 -19.39 13.51 2.55
C PRO A 205 -19.26 13.13 1.07
N GLU A 206 -20.36 13.24 0.32
CA GLU A 206 -20.42 12.81 -1.09
C GLU A 206 -19.35 13.44 -1.98
N TRP A 207 -19.05 14.71 -1.79
CA TRP A 207 -17.98 15.39 -2.53
C TRP A 207 -16.58 14.78 -2.28
N VAL A 208 -16.32 14.27 -1.06
CA VAL A 208 -15.07 13.56 -0.73
C VAL A 208 -15.02 12.22 -1.47
N GLN A 209 -16.14 11.48 -1.47
CA GLN A 209 -16.24 10.21 -2.19
C GLN A 209 -16.00 10.39 -3.69
N GLN A 210 -16.59 11.41 -4.31
CA GLN A 210 -16.39 11.72 -5.72
C GLN A 210 -14.93 12.09 -6.03
N LEU A 211 -14.31 12.90 -5.17
CA LEU A 211 -12.89 13.25 -5.31
C LEU A 211 -11.98 12.03 -5.14
N ALA A 212 -12.27 11.20 -4.15
CA ALA A 212 -11.52 9.97 -3.88
C ALA A 212 -11.58 9.00 -5.08
N TRP A 213 -12.74 8.91 -5.73
CA TRP A 213 -12.94 8.06 -6.91
C TRP A 213 -12.04 8.46 -8.09
N LEU A 214 -11.80 9.76 -8.27
CA LEU A 214 -10.94 10.29 -9.34
C LEU A 214 -9.44 10.13 -9.04
N LEU A 215 -9.05 9.92 -7.79
CA LEU A 215 -7.66 9.92 -7.35
C LEU A 215 -7.15 8.49 -7.09
N PRO A 216 -5.82 8.26 -7.04
CA PRO A 216 -5.27 6.93 -6.85
C PRO A 216 -5.50 6.37 -5.44
N PHE A 217 -5.87 7.20 -4.48
CA PHE A 217 -5.78 6.88 -3.06
C PHE A 217 -6.76 5.79 -2.62
N GLN A 218 -8.04 5.89 -2.98
CA GLN A 218 -9.03 4.87 -2.59
C GLN A 218 -8.70 3.50 -3.19
N TRP A 219 -8.06 3.47 -4.36
CA TRP A 219 -7.68 2.24 -5.04
C TRP A 219 -6.51 1.52 -4.36
N THR A 220 -5.89 2.17 -3.36
CA THR A 220 -4.80 1.58 -2.55
C THR A 220 -5.26 1.06 -1.19
N PHE A 221 -6.37 1.54 -0.63
CA PHE A 221 -6.89 1.12 0.68
C PHE A 221 -8.37 0.71 0.63
N GLY A 222 -9.26 1.63 0.38
CA GLY A 222 -10.71 1.43 0.46
C GLY A 222 -11.17 0.30 -0.46
N PHE A 223 -10.85 0.40 -1.74
CA PHE A 223 -11.29 -0.61 -2.72
C PHE A 223 -10.83 -2.04 -2.39
N PRO A 224 -9.55 -2.33 -2.08
CA PRO A 224 -9.17 -3.68 -1.66
C PRO A 224 -9.96 -4.19 -0.46
N ILE A 225 -10.19 -3.36 0.55
CA ILE A 225 -10.93 -3.76 1.75
C ILE A 225 -12.39 -4.06 1.39
N GLU A 226 -13.05 -3.13 0.70
CA GLU A 226 -14.45 -3.26 0.29
C GLU A 226 -14.68 -4.43 -0.68
N ALA A 227 -13.70 -4.74 -1.52
CA ALA A 227 -13.77 -5.91 -2.41
C ALA A 227 -13.87 -7.23 -1.64
N LEU A 228 -13.28 -7.31 -0.43
CA LEU A 228 -13.36 -8.51 0.40
C LEU A 228 -14.59 -8.51 1.30
N VAL A 229 -14.88 -7.39 1.98
CA VAL A 229 -15.87 -7.37 3.07
C VAL A 229 -17.12 -6.54 2.75
N GLY A 230 -17.09 -5.69 1.73
CA GLY A 230 -18.16 -4.75 1.40
C GLY A 230 -19.30 -5.33 0.57
N GLY A 231 -19.26 -6.62 0.20
CA GLY A 231 -20.33 -7.24 -0.60
C GLY A 231 -20.56 -6.61 -1.97
N LEU A 232 -19.52 -6.03 -2.58
CA LEU A 232 -19.63 -5.31 -3.85
C LEU A 232 -20.14 -6.19 -5.00
N PRO A 233 -21.04 -5.68 -5.87
CA PRO A 233 -21.49 -6.40 -7.05
C PRO A 233 -20.36 -6.60 -8.06
N PRO A 234 -20.43 -7.63 -8.93
CA PRO A 234 -19.37 -7.97 -9.89
C PRO A 234 -18.90 -6.80 -10.76
N GLU A 235 -19.81 -5.91 -11.13
CA GLU A 235 -19.51 -4.74 -11.97
C GLU A 235 -18.57 -3.76 -11.24
N GLN A 236 -18.80 -3.52 -9.95
CA GLN A 236 -17.95 -2.65 -9.13
C GLN A 236 -16.60 -3.29 -8.84
N LEU A 237 -16.55 -4.62 -8.63
CA LEU A 237 -15.31 -5.35 -8.46
C LEU A 237 -14.43 -5.24 -9.71
N LEU A 238 -14.99 -5.47 -10.89
CA LEU A 238 -14.27 -5.37 -12.16
C LEU A 238 -13.89 -3.91 -12.48
N GLY A 239 -14.81 -2.97 -12.22
CA GLY A 239 -14.56 -1.54 -12.38
C GLY A 239 -13.39 -1.05 -11.51
N GLY A 240 -13.32 -1.50 -10.27
CA GLY A 240 -12.22 -1.17 -9.36
C GLY A 240 -10.87 -1.74 -9.83
N LEU A 241 -10.84 -2.98 -10.33
CA LEU A 241 -9.61 -3.54 -10.94
C LEU A 241 -9.19 -2.75 -12.18
N ALA A 242 -10.14 -2.31 -13.02
CA ALA A 242 -9.86 -1.48 -14.18
C ALA A 242 -9.28 -0.12 -13.78
N MET A 243 -9.80 0.50 -12.71
CA MET A 243 -9.25 1.75 -12.17
C MET A 243 -7.86 1.54 -11.59
N GLN A 244 -7.60 0.43 -10.90
CA GLN A 244 -6.24 0.11 -10.46
C GLN A 244 -5.29 -0.06 -11.64
N ALA A 245 -5.69 -0.77 -12.70
CA ALA A 245 -4.89 -0.91 -13.91
C ALA A 245 -4.59 0.45 -14.57
N LEU A 246 -5.58 1.32 -14.64
CA LEU A 246 -5.42 2.70 -15.14
C LEU A 246 -4.39 3.47 -14.32
N TRP A 247 -4.50 3.45 -12.99
CA TRP A 247 -3.57 4.17 -12.11
C TRP A 247 -2.16 3.57 -12.09
N ILE A 248 -2.01 2.26 -12.30
CA ILE A 248 -0.70 1.62 -12.50
C ILE A 248 -0.05 2.16 -13.78
N VAL A 249 -0.80 2.22 -14.89
CA VAL A 249 -0.30 2.76 -16.17
C VAL A 249 0.09 4.24 -16.02
N ILE A 250 -0.79 5.06 -15.44
CA ILE A 250 -0.50 6.49 -15.20
C ILE A 250 0.75 6.64 -14.33
N GLY A 251 0.81 5.93 -13.21
CA GLY A 251 1.95 5.98 -12.28
C GLY A 251 3.27 5.55 -12.93
N ALA A 252 3.24 4.49 -13.75
CA ALA A 252 4.42 4.04 -14.50
C ALA A 252 4.90 5.07 -15.53
N LEU A 253 3.97 5.72 -16.25
CA LEU A 253 4.30 6.78 -17.20
C LEU A 253 4.86 8.02 -16.51
N VAL A 254 4.24 8.42 -15.38
CA VAL A 254 4.71 9.56 -14.58
C VAL A 254 6.11 9.28 -14.04
N LEU A 255 6.33 8.12 -13.42
CA LEU A 255 7.64 7.75 -12.89
C LEU A 255 8.71 7.71 -13.98
N ARG A 256 8.41 7.08 -15.12
CA ARG A 256 9.35 6.99 -16.24
C ARG A 256 9.78 8.39 -16.75
N ARG A 257 8.84 9.32 -16.88
CA ARG A 257 9.14 10.69 -17.33
C ARG A 257 9.87 11.48 -16.25
N ALA A 258 9.39 11.41 -15.01
CA ALA A 258 10.02 12.09 -13.87
C ALA A 258 11.47 11.62 -13.68
N PHE A 259 11.72 10.31 -13.74
CA PHE A 259 13.06 9.74 -13.65
C PHE A 259 13.96 10.20 -14.80
N ALA A 260 13.50 10.10 -16.05
CA ALA A 260 14.28 10.53 -17.21
C ALA A 260 14.66 12.02 -17.17
N PHE A 261 13.80 12.86 -16.57
CA PHE A 261 14.07 14.28 -16.37
C PHE A 261 15.02 14.51 -15.19
N ALA A 262 14.79 13.80 -14.07
CA ALA A 262 15.54 13.94 -12.84
C ALA A 262 17.02 13.52 -12.98
N VAL A 263 17.27 12.38 -13.61
CA VAL A 263 18.65 11.86 -13.82
C VAL A 263 19.53 12.83 -14.61
N ARG A 264 18.98 13.62 -15.52
CA ARG A 264 19.75 14.63 -16.27
C ARG A 264 20.28 15.76 -15.39
N ARG A 265 19.75 15.94 -14.19
CA ARG A 265 20.18 16.94 -13.20
C ARG A 265 20.99 16.35 -12.07
N TYR A 266 21.18 15.04 -12.08
CA TYR A 266 21.96 14.37 -11.05
C TYR A 266 23.44 14.70 -11.25
N SER A 267 24.06 15.32 -10.24
CA SER A 267 25.50 15.43 -10.11
C SER A 267 25.90 14.55 -8.94
N ALA A 268 26.85 13.64 -9.14
CA ALA A 268 27.38 12.83 -8.06
C ALA A 268 28.01 13.75 -7.01
N VAL A 269 27.48 13.76 -5.80
CA VAL A 269 28.06 14.49 -4.68
C VAL A 269 29.27 13.68 -4.24
N GLY A 270 30.48 14.20 -4.39
CA GLY A 270 31.71 13.55 -3.94
C GLY A 270 32.77 13.32 -5.03
N GLY A 271 32.70 14.07 -6.13
CA GLY A 271 33.80 14.20 -7.09
C GLY A 271 34.70 15.38 -6.73
#